data_08ca325d8a5438fda1e6704054a99356
#
_entry.id   08ca325d8a5438fda1e6704054a99356
#
_cell.length_a   1.000
_cell.length_b   1.000
_cell.length_c   1.000
_cell.angle_alpha   90.00
_cell.angle_beta   90.00
_cell.angle_gamma   90.00
#
_symmetry.space_group_name_H-M   'P 1'
#
loop_
_entity.id
_entity.type
_entity.pdbx_description
1 polymer ?
#
loop_
_entity_poly.entity_id
_entity_poly.type
_entity_poly.pdbx_seq_one_letter_code
_entity_poly.pdbx_strand_id
1 'polypeptide(L)'
;MSVTPKQGTIMVVTVIISAIIMRLVPHIPNFAPITGAALFAAAYLPKRYVLLVPLAAIALSDYLLLYINPFSPQVFNFSHIQPLSALVNDTTFWVWGSFMVSGLLGLALRHRRSAMRVGAITVLASLQFYVITNFGVWAAGAYARDLSGLATSYAAGLPFLRWTLLGDLFYAASFFGLYALATGPAKTATKPSGSSTAPASI
;
A
#
# COMPACT_ATOMS: atom_id res chain seq x y z
N MET A 1 -6.00 19.92 -8.07
CA MET A 1 -6.54 20.33 -6.76
C MET A 1 -5.42 20.27 -5.74
N SER A 2 -5.15 21.35 -5.01
CA SER A 2 -4.20 21.36 -3.89
C SER A 2 -4.93 20.84 -2.64
N VAL A 3 -4.40 19.76 -2.06
CA VAL A 3 -4.92 19.19 -0.81
C VAL A 3 -4.60 20.14 0.34
N THR A 4 -5.61 20.61 1.08
CA THR A 4 -5.37 21.43 2.27
C THR A 4 -4.64 20.62 3.35
N PRO A 5 -3.92 21.24 4.28
CA PRO A 5 -3.21 20.53 5.36
C PRO A 5 -4.12 19.60 6.16
N LYS A 6 -5.35 20.02 6.47
CA LYS A 6 -6.35 19.23 7.19
C LYS A 6 -6.79 18.00 6.38
N GLN A 7 -7.09 18.19 5.09
CA GLN A 7 -7.46 17.09 4.19
C GLN A 7 -6.30 16.09 4.05
N GLY A 8 -5.05 16.59 3.92
CA GLY A 8 -3.87 15.74 3.86
C GLY A 8 -3.70 14.86 5.10
N THR A 9 -3.90 15.42 6.30
CA THR A 9 -3.82 14.65 7.55
C THR A 9 -4.91 13.59 7.62
N ILE A 10 -6.16 13.93 7.28
CA ILE A 10 -7.27 12.97 7.26
C ILE A 10 -6.95 11.83 6.29
N MET A 11 -6.49 12.12 5.08
CA MET A 11 -6.11 11.09 4.10
C MET A 11 -4.99 10.19 4.60
N VAL A 12 -3.94 10.74 5.23
CA VAL A 12 -2.85 9.96 5.83
C VAL A 12 -3.40 8.96 6.84
N VAL A 13 -4.17 9.45 7.80
CA VAL A 13 -4.75 8.62 8.87
C VAL A 13 -5.67 7.55 8.28
N THR A 14 -6.54 7.91 7.35
CA THR A 14 -7.46 6.96 6.70
C THR A 14 -6.71 5.84 5.97
N VAL A 15 -5.66 6.18 5.20
CA VAL A 15 -4.88 5.19 4.45
C VAL A 15 -4.12 4.26 5.39
N ILE A 16 -3.50 4.80 6.46
CA ILE A 16 -2.78 3.97 7.45
C ILE A 16 -3.77 3.03 8.17
N ILE A 17 -4.89 3.55 8.67
CA ILE A 17 -5.90 2.74 9.39
C ILE A 17 -6.46 1.66 8.47
N SER A 18 -6.82 2.01 7.23
CA SER A 18 -7.32 1.03 6.26
C SER A 18 -6.30 -0.07 5.98
N ALA A 19 -5.03 0.29 5.82
CA ALA A 19 -3.97 -0.67 5.58
C ALA A 19 -3.75 -1.60 6.79
N ILE A 20 -3.82 -1.07 8.01
CA ILE A 20 -3.72 -1.87 9.24
C ILE A 20 -4.91 -2.84 9.34
N ILE A 21 -6.14 -2.35 9.22
CA ILE A 21 -7.35 -3.17 9.34
C ILE A 21 -7.32 -4.32 8.33
N MET A 22 -6.97 -4.03 7.06
CA MET A 22 -6.93 -5.06 6.02
C MET A 22 -5.85 -6.11 6.25
N ARG A 23 -4.80 -5.81 7.00
CA ARG A 23 -3.79 -6.81 7.42
C ARG A 23 -4.23 -7.67 8.60
N LEU A 24 -5.12 -7.16 9.46
CA LEU A 24 -5.63 -7.87 10.64
C LEU A 24 -6.84 -8.76 10.32
N VAL A 25 -7.49 -8.54 9.19
CA VAL A 25 -8.57 -9.41 8.71
C VAL A 25 -7.97 -10.67 8.07
N PRO A 26 -8.52 -11.89 8.31
CA PRO A 26 -8.06 -13.10 7.63
C PRO A 26 -8.05 -12.93 6.11
N HIS A 27 -6.90 -13.15 5.49
CA HIS A 27 -6.71 -13.02 4.05
C HIS A 27 -5.65 -14.01 3.55
N ILE A 28 -5.49 -14.13 2.24
CA ILE A 28 -4.44 -14.98 1.65
C ILE A 28 -3.07 -14.40 2.03
N PRO A 29 -2.12 -15.20 2.52
CA PRO A 29 -0.75 -14.73 2.80
C PRO A 29 -0.15 -13.96 1.62
N ASN A 30 0.54 -12.85 1.93
CA ASN A 30 1.12 -11.90 0.95
C ASN A 30 0.10 -11.09 0.11
N PHE A 31 -1.20 -11.25 0.33
CA PHE A 31 -2.23 -10.39 -0.26
C PHE A 31 -2.47 -9.20 0.66
N ALA A 32 -1.54 -8.22 0.67
CA ALA A 32 -1.49 -7.16 1.68
C ALA A 32 -1.60 -5.75 1.07
N PRO A 33 -2.16 -4.78 1.80
CA PRO A 33 -2.46 -3.43 1.29
C PRO A 33 -1.29 -2.44 1.32
N ILE A 34 -0.14 -2.81 1.92
CA ILE A 34 0.92 -1.83 2.25
C ILE A 34 1.52 -1.18 1.01
N THR A 35 1.82 -1.96 -0.05
CA THR A 35 2.32 -1.42 -1.32
C THR A 35 1.31 -0.44 -1.94
N GLY A 36 0.03 -0.82 -2.02
CA GLY A 36 -1.03 0.05 -2.54
C GLY A 36 -1.14 1.37 -1.76
N ALA A 37 -1.10 1.29 -0.43
CA ALA A 37 -1.12 2.45 0.47
C ALA A 37 0.12 3.35 0.27
N ALA A 38 1.32 2.76 0.14
CA ALA A 38 2.56 3.47 -0.11
C ALA A 38 2.55 4.24 -1.44
N LEU A 39 2.13 3.56 -2.52
CA LEU A 39 2.00 4.17 -3.85
C LEU A 39 0.98 5.30 -3.86
N PHE A 40 -0.19 5.08 -3.23
CA PHE A 40 -1.23 6.08 -3.12
C PHE A 40 -0.76 7.31 -2.33
N ALA A 41 -0.17 7.10 -1.15
CA ALA A 41 0.38 8.18 -0.34
C ALA A 41 1.41 9.00 -1.11
N ALA A 42 2.33 8.35 -1.80
CA ALA A 42 3.35 9.02 -2.61
C ALA A 42 2.76 9.84 -3.76
N ALA A 43 1.67 9.35 -4.38
CA ALA A 43 1.02 10.01 -5.51
C ALA A 43 0.22 11.26 -5.13
N TYR A 44 -0.42 11.27 -3.95
CA TYR A 44 -1.40 12.31 -3.58
C TYR A 44 -1.00 13.16 -2.38
N LEU A 45 -0.19 12.64 -1.45
CA LEU A 45 0.13 13.35 -0.21
C LEU A 45 1.42 14.19 -0.33
N PRO A 46 1.65 15.16 0.56
CA PRO A 46 2.92 15.86 0.67
C PRO A 46 4.11 14.90 0.78
N LYS A 47 5.26 15.26 0.17
CA LYS A 47 6.44 14.38 0.08
C LYS A 47 6.92 13.82 1.43
N ARG A 48 6.72 14.56 2.53
CA ARG A 48 7.06 14.12 3.89
C ARG A 48 6.36 12.83 4.32
N TYR A 49 5.25 12.47 3.70
CA TYR A 49 4.47 11.26 4.03
C TYR A 49 4.83 10.04 3.17
N VAL A 50 5.70 10.19 2.17
CA VAL A 50 6.07 9.12 1.23
C VAL A 50 6.66 7.90 1.95
N LEU A 51 7.54 8.14 2.91
CA LEU A 51 8.14 7.08 3.73
C LEU A 51 7.36 6.84 5.02
N LEU A 52 6.74 7.89 5.58
CA LEU A 52 6.01 7.80 6.84
C LEU A 52 4.81 6.85 6.73
N VAL A 53 4.03 6.92 5.65
CA VAL A 53 2.81 6.09 5.50
C VAL A 53 3.13 4.61 5.44
N PRO A 54 4.01 4.10 4.55
CA PRO A 54 4.34 2.69 4.54
C PRO A 54 5.00 2.23 5.84
N LEU A 55 5.91 3.03 6.41
CA LEU A 55 6.59 2.68 7.65
C LEU A 55 5.62 2.59 8.83
N ALA A 56 4.74 3.58 9.00
CA ALA A 56 3.74 3.56 10.07
C ALA A 56 2.74 2.40 9.88
N ALA A 57 2.27 2.18 8.65
CA ALA A 57 1.32 1.11 8.37
C ALA A 57 1.93 -0.27 8.66
N ILE A 58 3.18 -0.54 8.23
CA ILE A 58 3.83 -1.83 8.47
C ILE A 58 4.18 -2.01 9.93
N ALA A 59 4.82 -1.03 10.58
CA ALA A 59 5.27 -1.15 11.96
C ALA A 59 4.09 -1.31 12.94
N LEU A 60 3.03 -0.51 12.78
CA LEU A 60 1.84 -0.59 13.63
C LEU A 60 1.08 -1.90 13.41
N SER A 61 0.92 -2.34 12.14
CA SER A 61 0.25 -3.61 11.88
C SER A 61 1.08 -4.82 12.31
N ASP A 62 2.41 -4.80 12.16
CA ASP A 62 3.28 -5.86 12.65
C ASP A 62 3.20 -5.97 14.18
N TYR A 63 3.16 -4.82 14.90
CA TYR A 63 2.98 -4.82 16.34
C TYR A 63 1.62 -5.40 16.75
N LEU A 64 0.55 -5.05 16.07
CA LEU A 64 -0.78 -5.60 16.34
C LEU A 64 -0.87 -7.09 16.01
N LEU A 65 -0.15 -7.57 14.99
CA LEU A 65 -0.08 -8.99 14.65
C LEU A 65 0.61 -9.86 15.71
N LEU A 66 1.37 -9.27 16.64
CA LEU A 66 1.87 -9.99 17.81
C LEU A 66 0.76 -10.43 18.76
N TYR A 67 -0.38 -9.73 18.73
CA TYR A 67 -1.56 -9.98 19.58
C TYR A 67 -2.73 -10.58 18.82
N ILE A 68 -2.85 -10.26 17.54
CA ILE A 68 -3.97 -10.66 16.68
C ILE A 68 -3.38 -11.43 15.49
N ASN A 69 -3.45 -12.74 15.52
CA ASN A 69 -2.97 -13.56 14.41
C ASN A 69 -4.15 -14.09 13.59
N PRO A 70 -4.48 -13.45 12.45
CA PRO A 70 -5.62 -13.85 11.63
C PRO A 70 -5.45 -15.23 10.95
N PHE A 71 -4.24 -15.81 11.01
CA PHE A 71 -3.91 -17.11 10.40
C PHE A 71 -3.85 -18.25 11.42
N SER A 72 -4.11 -17.96 12.71
CA SER A 72 -4.08 -18.93 13.79
C SER A 72 -5.48 -19.32 14.25
N PRO A 73 -5.72 -20.58 14.67
CA PRO A 73 -6.94 -20.95 15.38
C PRO A 73 -7.18 -20.13 16.65
N GLN A 74 -6.09 -19.70 17.31
CA GLN A 74 -6.13 -18.73 18.42
C GLN A 74 -5.85 -17.34 17.87
N VAL A 75 -6.90 -16.66 17.40
CA VAL A 75 -6.78 -15.33 16.77
C VAL A 75 -6.21 -14.29 17.73
N PHE A 76 -6.55 -14.38 19.01
CA PHE A 76 -6.17 -13.39 20.02
C PHE A 76 -5.21 -13.96 21.05
N ASN A 77 -4.10 -13.25 21.31
CA ASN A 77 -3.11 -13.59 22.32
C ASN A 77 -2.74 -12.33 23.13
N PHE A 78 -3.45 -12.10 24.22
CA PHE A 78 -3.20 -10.97 25.14
C PHE A 78 -2.64 -11.42 26.49
N SER A 79 -2.03 -12.61 26.55
CA SER A 79 -1.52 -13.17 27.81
C SER A 79 -0.43 -12.33 28.47
N HIS A 80 0.34 -11.58 27.67
CA HIS A 80 1.38 -10.67 28.16
C HIS A 80 1.69 -9.59 27.11
N ILE A 81 2.24 -8.45 27.57
CA ILE A 81 2.66 -7.36 26.69
C ILE A 81 3.93 -7.78 25.96
N GLN A 82 3.89 -7.75 24.64
CA GLN A 82 5.04 -8.06 23.78
C GLN A 82 6.02 -6.89 23.77
N PRO A 83 7.33 -7.14 23.95
CA PRO A 83 8.33 -6.07 23.85
C PRO A 83 8.47 -5.59 22.39
N LEU A 84 8.84 -4.33 22.19
CA LEU A 84 9.07 -3.78 20.85
C LEU A 84 10.16 -4.52 20.07
N SER A 85 11.12 -5.15 20.78
CA SER A 85 12.14 -6.00 20.17
C SER A 85 11.57 -7.22 19.43
N ALA A 86 10.34 -7.66 19.77
CA ALA A 86 9.65 -8.74 19.06
C ALA A 86 9.28 -8.37 17.61
N LEU A 87 9.27 -7.07 17.25
CA LEU A 87 9.10 -6.60 15.88
C LEU A 87 10.31 -6.85 14.98
N VAL A 88 11.49 -7.03 15.59
CA VAL A 88 12.75 -7.08 14.85
C VAL A 88 13.22 -8.52 14.75
N ASN A 89 13.31 -9.00 13.52
CA ASN A 89 13.92 -10.26 13.15
C ASN A 89 14.88 -10.03 11.98
N ASP A 90 15.60 -11.04 11.56
CA ASP A 90 16.67 -10.95 10.54
C ASP A 90 16.16 -10.46 9.16
N THR A 91 14.88 -10.53 8.91
CA THR A 91 14.29 -10.09 7.63
C THR A 91 13.53 -8.77 7.73
N THR A 92 13.26 -8.25 8.93
CA THR A 92 12.43 -7.04 9.15
C THR A 92 12.91 -5.84 8.33
N PHE A 93 14.22 -5.55 8.34
CA PHE A 93 14.76 -4.40 7.61
C PHE A 93 14.63 -4.55 6.09
N TRP A 94 14.71 -5.76 5.57
CA TRP A 94 14.51 -6.05 4.15
C TRP A 94 13.05 -5.82 3.75
N VAL A 95 12.11 -6.30 4.56
CA VAL A 95 10.66 -6.14 4.33
C VAL A 95 10.25 -4.67 4.45
N TRP A 96 10.59 -4.02 5.56
CA TRP A 96 10.22 -2.60 5.77
C TRP A 96 10.90 -1.68 4.77
N GLY A 97 12.18 -1.94 4.46
CA GLY A 97 12.93 -1.22 3.42
C GLY A 97 12.28 -1.34 2.04
N SER A 98 11.80 -2.53 1.68
CA SER A 98 11.08 -2.76 0.42
C SER A 98 9.80 -1.95 0.32
N PHE A 99 9.04 -1.80 1.40
CA PHE A 99 7.84 -0.94 1.39
C PHE A 99 8.21 0.55 1.30
N MET A 100 9.33 0.97 1.87
CA MET A 100 9.84 2.34 1.67
C MET A 100 10.24 2.58 0.21
N VAL A 101 10.90 1.60 -0.44
CA VAL A 101 11.20 1.66 -1.89
C VAL A 101 9.91 1.74 -2.71
N SER A 102 8.86 0.99 -2.35
CA SER A 102 7.54 1.12 -2.99
C SER A 102 6.98 2.54 -2.86
N GLY A 103 7.13 3.18 -1.69
CA GLY A 103 6.77 4.58 -1.52
C GLY A 103 7.54 5.52 -2.45
N LEU A 104 8.85 5.31 -2.62
CA LEU A 104 9.66 6.10 -3.55
C LEU A 104 9.24 5.88 -5.01
N LEU A 105 8.95 4.64 -5.42
CA LEU A 105 8.41 4.33 -6.75
C LEU A 105 7.08 5.06 -7.02
N GLY A 106 6.24 5.18 -6.00
CA GLY A 106 4.98 5.92 -6.08
C GLY A 106 5.14 7.40 -6.44
N LEU A 107 6.32 8.01 -6.22
CA LEU A 107 6.59 9.39 -6.66
C LEU A 107 6.46 9.56 -8.17
N ALA A 108 6.71 8.51 -8.96
CA ALA A 108 6.53 8.52 -10.40
C ALA A 108 5.06 8.72 -10.82
N LEU A 109 4.10 8.49 -9.90
CA LEU A 109 2.68 8.68 -10.15
C LEU A 109 2.20 10.13 -9.92
N ARG A 110 3.03 11.02 -9.37
CA ARG A 110 2.59 12.39 -8.98
C ARG A 110 2.05 13.21 -10.15
N HIS A 111 2.66 13.10 -11.31
CA HIS A 111 2.31 13.91 -12.48
C HIS A 111 1.26 13.25 -13.39
N ARG A 112 1.26 11.93 -13.48
CA ARG A 112 0.33 11.17 -14.33
C ARG A 112 -0.12 9.90 -13.59
N ARG A 113 -1.43 9.75 -13.41
CA ARG A 113 -2.07 8.66 -12.65
C ARG A 113 -3.05 7.87 -13.53
N SER A 114 -2.67 7.58 -14.80
CA SER A 114 -3.50 6.70 -15.62
C SER A 114 -3.50 5.28 -15.03
N ALA A 115 -4.61 4.55 -15.23
CA ALA A 115 -4.75 3.18 -14.72
C ALA A 115 -3.59 2.28 -15.17
N MET A 116 -3.16 2.38 -16.43
CA MET A 116 -2.00 1.64 -16.96
C MET A 116 -0.71 1.99 -16.19
N ARG A 117 -0.47 3.27 -15.90
CA ARG A 117 0.75 3.69 -15.19
C ARG A 117 0.71 3.26 -13.72
N VAL A 118 -0.44 3.36 -13.06
CA VAL A 118 -0.63 2.83 -11.70
C VAL A 118 -0.36 1.34 -11.70
N GLY A 119 -0.95 0.56 -12.61
CA GLY A 119 -0.70 -0.87 -12.74
C GLY A 119 0.78 -1.20 -12.98
N ALA A 120 1.44 -0.52 -13.92
CA ALA A 120 2.86 -0.75 -14.22
C ALA A 120 3.78 -0.48 -13.01
N ILE A 121 3.57 0.64 -12.30
CA ILE A 121 4.35 0.97 -11.10
C ILE A 121 4.04 -0.01 -9.96
N THR A 122 2.79 -0.48 -9.83
CA THR A 122 2.43 -1.50 -8.85
C THR A 122 3.14 -2.82 -9.13
N VAL A 123 3.15 -3.29 -10.38
CA VAL A 123 3.90 -4.49 -10.77
C VAL A 123 5.39 -4.33 -10.47
N LEU A 124 5.99 -3.18 -10.80
CA LEU A 124 7.39 -2.90 -10.48
C LEU A 124 7.64 -2.92 -8.96
N ALA A 125 6.71 -2.37 -8.17
CA ALA A 125 6.80 -2.39 -6.70
C ALA A 125 6.70 -3.82 -6.14
N SER A 126 5.84 -4.68 -6.68
CA SER A 126 5.75 -6.09 -6.28
C SER A 126 7.02 -6.87 -6.66
N LEU A 127 7.57 -6.63 -7.85
CA LEU A 127 8.79 -7.30 -8.31
C LEU A 127 10.01 -6.88 -7.48
N GLN A 128 10.18 -5.59 -7.19
CA GLN A 128 11.27 -5.13 -6.31
C GLN A 128 11.14 -5.69 -4.90
N PHE A 129 9.89 -5.77 -4.37
CA PHE A 129 9.63 -6.38 -3.08
C PHE A 129 10.09 -7.84 -3.07
N TYR A 130 9.69 -8.63 -4.06
CA TYR A 130 10.10 -10.01 -4.22
C TYR A 130 11.64 -10.14 -4.26
N VAL A 131 12.31 -9.30 -5.06
CA VAL A 131 13.77 -9.35 -5.20
C VAL A 131 14.47 -9.02 -3.88
N ILE A 132 14.09 -7.93 -3.22
CA ILE A 132 14.75 -7.47 -1.98
C ILE A 132 14.48 -8.42 -0.83
N THR A 133 13.24 -8.87 -0.65
CA THR A 133 12.90 -9.70 0.52
C THR A 133 13.46 -11.11 0.42
N ASN A 134 13.47 -11.75 -0.76
CA ASN A 134 14.09 -13.06 -0.92
C ASN A 134 15.62 -13.00 -0.84
N PHE A 135 16.24 -11.91 -1.29
CA PHE A 135 17.64 -11.65 -0.99
C PHE A 135 17.85 -11.55 0.54
N GLY A 136 16.98 -10.85 1.25
CA GLY A 136 17.02 -10.72 2.71
C GLY A 136 16.90 -12.06 3.43
N VAL A 137 16.02 -12.94 2.98
CA VAL A 137 15.87 -14.31 3.52
C VAL A 137 17.15 -15.11 3.34
N TRP A 138 17.79 -15.05 2.17
CA TRP A 138 19.08 -15.68 1.93
C TRP A 138 20.18 -15.07 2.80
N ALA A 139 20.27 -13.74 2.88
CA ALA A 139 21.26 -13.02 3.67
C ALA A 139 21.11 -13.29 5.19
N ALA A 140 19.89 -13.53 5.66
CA ALA A 140 19.58 -13.96 7.02
C ALA A 140 20.02 -15.39 7.34
N GLY A 141 20.49 -16.16 6.34
CA GLY A 141 21.02 -17.50 6.52
C GLY A 141 20.00 -18.62 6.48
N ALA A 142 18.80 -18.37 5.96
CA ALA A 142 17.76 -19.41 5.79
C ALA A 142 18.16 -20.48 4.76
N TYR A 143 19.12 -20.18 3.90
CA TYR A 143 19.65 -21.08 2.86
C TYR A 143 21.20 -21.03 2.85
N ALA A 144 21.83 -21.97 2.14
CA ALA A 144 23.28 -21.97 1.95
C ALA A 144 23.78 -20.62 1.43
N ARG A 145 24.94 -20.15 1.92
CA ARG A 145 25.51 -18.83 1.54
C ARG A 145 26.33 -18.92 0.26
N ASP A 146 25.73 -19.45 -0.78
CA ASP A 146 26.28 -19.59 -2.12
C ASP A 146 25.21 -19.26 -3.18
N LEU A 147 25.58 -19.34 -4.46
CA LEU A 147 24.66 -19.06 -5.56
C LEU A 147 23.48 -20.04 -5.62
N SER A 148 23.69 -21.29 -5.19
CA SER A 148 22.62 -22.30 -5.19
C SER A 148 21.58 -21.99 -4.10
N GLY A 149 22.03 -21.58 -2.93
CA GLY A 149 21.15 -21.14 -1.83
C GLY A 149 20.39 -19.85 -2.19
N LEU A 150 21.04 -18.91 -2.87
CA LEU A 150 20.36 -17.71 -3.39
C LEU A 150 19.27 -18.08 -4.40
N ALA A 151 19.60 -18.95 -5.37
CA ALA A 151 18.62 -19.43 -6.36
C ALA A 151 17.44 -20.16 -5.66
N THR A 152 17.73 -20.96 -4.63
CA THR A 152 16.71 -21.66 -3.84
C THR A 152 15.80 -20.69 -3.12
N SER A 153 16.35 -19.62 -2.51
CA SER A 153 15.54 -18.57 -1.85
C SER A 153 14.56 -17.93 -2.83
N TYR A 154 15.02 -17.55 -4.01
CA TYR A 154 14.13 -16.98 -5.03
C TYR A 154 13.09 -17.99 -5.53
N ALA A 155 13.50 -19.23 -5.81
CA ALA A 155 12.58 -20.28 -6.25
C ALA A 155 11.47 -20.54 -5.21
N ALA A 156 11.82 -20.60 -3.92
CA ALA A 156 10.88 -20.76 -2.83
C ALA A 156 9.92 -19.57 -2.66
N GLY A 157 10.35 -18.37 -3.07
CA GLY A 157 9.55 -17.15 -3.06
C GLY A 157 8.52 -17.04 -4.19
N LEU A 158 8.70 -17.75 -5.31
CA LEU A 158 7.82 -17.64 -6.49
C LEU A 158 6.33 -17.91 -6.21
N PRO A 159 5.94 -18.93 -5.42
CA PRO A 159 4.52 -19.15 -5.10
C PRO A 159 3.87 -17.97 -4.40
N PHE A 160 4.64 -17.19 -3.64
CA PHE A 160 4.14 -16.02 -2.91
C PHE A 160 4.04 -14.78 -3.80
N LEU A 161 4.89 -14.66 -4.82
CA LEU A 161 4.89 -13.52 -5.74
C LEU A 161 3.54 -13.33 -6.43
N ARG A 162 2.84 -14.40 -6.80
CA ARG A 162 1.50 -14.31 -7.42
C ARG A 162 0.50 -13.61 -6.50
N TRP A 163 0.52 -13.92 -5.21
CA TRP A 163 -0.39 -13.33 -4.24
C TRP A 163 0.00 -11.89 -3.89
N THR A 164 1.30 -11.60 -3.84
CA THR A 164 1.80 -10.23 -3.72
C THR A 164 1.33 -9.38 -4.90
N LEU A 165 1.53 -9.85 -6.15
CA LEU A 165 1.08 -9.15 -7.36
C LEU A 165 -0.43 -8.90 -7.38
N LEU A 166 -1.22 -9.93 -7.08
CA LEU A 166 -2.68 -9.80 -7.05
C LEU A 166 -3.15 -8.86 -5.95
N GLY A 167 -2.58 -8.97 -4.75
CA GLY A 167 -2.90 -8.11 -3.63
C GLY A 167 -2.54 -6.65 -3.90
N ASP A 168 -1.31 -6.40 -4.36
CA ASP A 168 -0.83 -5.06 -4.65
C ASP A 168 -1.66 -4.39 -5.75
N LEU A 169 -2.00 -5.11 -6.83
CA LEU A 169 -2.87 -4.60 -7.90
C LEU A 169 -4.29 -4.32 -7.39
N PHE A 170 -4.85 -5.24 -6.59
CA PHE A 170 -6.19 -5.07 -6.01
C PHE A 170 -6.25 -3.83 -5.10
N TYR A 171 -5.32 -3.70 -4.16
CA TYR A 171 -5.31 -2.57 -3.23
C TYR A 171 -4.93 -1.25 -3.90
N ALA A 172 -4.00 -1.26 -4.85
CA ALA A 172 -3.71 -0.06 -5.64
C ALA A 172 -4.96 0.38 -6.43
N ALA A 173 -5.63 -0.54 -7.14
CA ALA A 173 -6.87 -0.24 -7.84
C ALA A 173 -7.95 0.29 -6.89
N SER A 174 -8.08 -0.30 -5.69
CA SER A 174 -9.05 0.14 -4.67
C SER A 174 -8.74 1.56 -4.17
N PHE A 175 -7.52 1.85 -3.73
CA PHE A 175 -7.16 3.18 -3.22
C PHE A 175 -7.27 4.26 -4.30
N PHE A 176 -6.71 4.03 -5.49
CA PHE A 176 -6.75 5.01 -6.57
C PHE A 176 -8.15 5.14 -7.17
N GLY A 177 -8.90 4.04 -7.32
CA GLY A 177 -10.25 4.00 -7.87
C GLY A 177 -11.26 4.68 -6.94
N LEU A 178 -11.28 4.33 -5.66
CA LEU A 178 -12.18 4.96 -4.68
C LEU A 178 -11.90 6.46 -4.57
N TYR A 179 -10.63 6.86 -4.57
CA TYR A 179 -10.28 8.27 -4.56
C TYR A 179 -10.77 8.99 -5.83
N ALA A 180 -10.60 8.40 -7.00
CA ALA A 180 -11.07 8.97 -8.27
C ALA A 180 -12.60 9.10 -8.29
N LEU A 181 -13.34 8.11 -7.79
CA LEU A 181 -14.79 8.15 -7.65
C LEU A 181 -15.24 9.26 -6.69
N ALA A 182 -14.55 9.40 -5.56
CA ALA A 182 -14.87 10.40 -4.54
C ALA A 182 -14.55 11.84 -4.97
N THR A 183 -13.55 12.01 -5.87
CA THR A 183 -13.07 13.32 -6.33
C THR A 183 -13.36 13.62 -7.80
N GLY A 184 -14.10 12.73 -8.48
CA GLY A 184 -14.49 12.89 -9.88
C GLY A 184 -15.17 14.25 -10.15
N PRO A 185 -15.23 14.73 -11.40
CA PRO A 185 -15.81 16.02 -11.72
C PRO A 185 -17.24 16.08 -11.16
N ALA A 186 -17.49 17.05 -10.25
CA ALA A 186 -18.85 17.37 -9.85
C ALA A 186 -19.66 17.50 -11.12
N LYS A 187 -20.76 16.71 -11.26
CA LYS A 187 -21.69 16.84 -12.38
C LYS A 187 -21.97 18.33 -12.51
N THR A 188 -21.52 18.95 -13.58
CA THR A 188 -21.90 20.32 -13.93
C THR A 188 -23.43 20.33 -13.91
N ALA A 189 -24.00 20.95 -12.88
CA ALA A 189 -25.42 21.23 -12.86
C ALA A 189 -25.71 21.98 -14.17
N THR A 190 -26.41 21.35 -15.07
CA THR A 190 -26.90 21.97 -16.30
C THR A 190 -27.65 23.20 -15.84
N LYS A 191 -27.07 24.39 -16.12
CA LYS A 191 -27.72 25.68 -15.91
C LYS A 191 -29.03 25.61 -16.69
N PRO A 192 -30.20 25.80 -16.06
CA PRO A 192 -31.44 25.80 -16.82
C PRO A 192 -31.33 26.90 -17.86
N SER A 193 -31.52 26.51 -19.11
CA SER A 193 -31.62 27.41 -20.25
C SER A 193 -32.70 28.44 -19.91
N GLY A 194 -32.28 29.68 -19.60
CA GLY A 194 -33.21 30.77 -19.37
C GLY A 194 -34.02 31.00 -20.66
N SER A 195 -35.32 30.85 -20.51
CA SER A 195 -36.27 31.25 -21.53
C SER A 195 -36.05 32.71 -21.88
N SER A 196 -35.54 32.98 -23.08
CA SER A 196 -35.54 34.29 -23.70
C SER A 196 -36.99 34.66 -24.00
N THR A 197 -37.63 35.43 -23.14
CA THR A 197 -38.81 36.18 -23.49
C THR A 197 -38.36 37.41 -24.30
N ALA A 198 -38.53 37.35 -25.62
CA ALA A 198 -38.41 38.53 -26.47
C ALA A 198 -39.53 39.54 -26.11
N PRO A 199 -39.24 40.85 -26.04
CA PRO A 199 -40.28 41.87 -25.88
C PRO A 199 -41.03 42.04 -27.19
N ALA A 200 -42.35 42.00 -27.14
CA ALA A 200 -43.24 42.39 -28.25
C ALA A 200 -43.10 43.90 -28.49
N SER A 201 -42.75 44.26 -29.69
CA SER A 201 -42.82 45.65 -30.20
C SER A 201 -44.25 45.97 -30.61
N ILE A 202 -44.79 47.08 -30.07
CA ILE A 202 -45.94 47.80 -30.58
C ILE A 202 -45.47 48.86 -31.56
#